data_68f899d31fb342f617cd38b2625f342b
#
_entry.id   68f899d31fb342f617cd38b2625f342b
#
_cell.length_a   1.000
_cell.length_b   1.000
_cell.length_c   1.000
_cell.angle_alpha   90.00
_cell.angle_beta   90.00
_cell.angle_gamma   90.00
#
_symmetry.space_group_name_H-M   'P 1'
#
loop_
_entity.id
_entity.type
_entity.pdbx_description
1 polymer ?
#
loop_
_entity_poly.entity_id
_entity_poly.type
_entity_poly.pdbx_seq_one_letter_code
_entity_poly.pdbx_strand_id
1 'polypeptide(L)'
;MNYLTNQIHKKIKEVSTYTIDGKKFFKTKEELIRSYKTDEVMRIISECVSTVFDYDQEFYTDRIASNILKRMAEIIEICKIEEGEEK
;
A
#
# COMPACT_ATOMS: atom_id res chain seq x y z
N MET A 1 16.19 9.47 -1.49
CA MET A 1 15.23 8.36 -1.39
C MET A 1 14.51 8.43 -0.08
N ASN A 2 13.22 8.17 -0.06
CA ASN A 2 12.47 8.34 1.18
C ASN A 2 12.59 7.12 2.09
N TYR A 3 12.18 7.30 3.32
CA TYR A 3 12.30 6.30 4.36
C TYR A 3 11.57 5.00 4.01
N LEU A 4 10.34 5.11 3.48
CA LEU A 4 9.56 3.93 3.17
C LEU A 4 10.21 3.09 2.07
N THR A 5 10.76 3.74 1.06
CA THR A 5 11.46 3.03 0.00
C THR A 5 12.61 2.22 0.59
N ASN A 6 13.40 2.82 1.46
CA ASN A 6 14.52 2.12 2.09
C ASN A 6 14.05 0.94 2.92
N GLN A 7 12.97 1.12 3.68
CA GLN A 7 12.46 0.05 4.54
C GLN A 7 12.00 -1.14 3.71
N ILE A 8 11.29 -0.88 2.61
CA ILE A 8 10.79 -1.96 1.77
C ILE A 8 11.94 -2.69 1.09
N HIS A 9 12.91 -1.96 0.56
CA HIS A 9 14.04 -2.59 -0.13
C HIS A 9 14.86 -3.47 0.82
N LYS A 10 14.95 -3.10 2.09
CA LYS A 10 15.65 -3.93 3.06
C LYS A 10 14.93 -5.24 3.37
N LYS A 11 13.61 -5.26 3.22
CA LYS A 11 12.82 -6.46 3.49
C LYS A 11 12.82 -7.45 2.35
N ILE A 12 13.21 -7.02 1.16
CA ILE A 12 13.19 -7.88 -0.01
C ILE A 12 14.35 -8.86 0.05
N LYS A 13 14.03 -10.14 -0.14
CA LYS A 13 15.03 -11.19 -0.16
C LYS A 13 15.24 -11.65 -1.59
N GLU A 14 16.49 -11.67 -2.00
CA GLU A 14 16.84 -12.09 -3.36
C GLU A 14 17.21 -13.56 -3.35
N VAL A 15 16.39 -14.35 -4.01
CA VAL A 15 16.69 -15.73 -4.35
C VAL A 15 16.41 -15.84 -5.85
N SER A 16 15.76 -16.91 -6.29
CA SER A 16 15.36 -16.99 -7.69
C SER A 16 14.19 -16.03 -8.00
N THR A 17 13.46 -15.64 -6.97
CA THR A 17 12.36 -14.68 -7.07
C THR A 17 12.42 -13.73 -5.87
N TYR A 18 11.60 -12.70 -5.89
CA TYR A 18 11.59 -11.68 -4.84
C TYR A 18 10.36 -11.82 -3.96
N THR A 19 10.56 -11.65 -2.66
CA THR A 19 9.45 -11.77 -1.71
C THR A 19 9.72 -10.87 -0.51
N ILE A 20 8.64 -10.47 0.16
CA ILE A 20 8.71 -9.75 1.42
C ILE A 20 8.26 -10.66 2.56
N ASP A 21 7.17 -11.39 2.32
CA ASP A 21 6.53 -12.20 3.36
C ASP A 21 6.84 -13.69 3.26
N GLY A 22 7.55 -14.11 2.22
CA GLY A 22 7.83 -15.52 2.01
C GLY A 22 6.66 -16.31 1.45
N LYS A 23 5.57 -15.63 1.10
CA LYS A 23 4.36 -16.29 0.61
C LYS A 23 4.08 -15.96 -0.83
N LYS A 24 4.27 -14.72 -1.22
CA LYS A 24 4.09 -14.26 -2.60
C LYS A 24 5.45 -13.99 -3.21
N PHE A 25 5.68 -14.52 -4.40
CA PHE A 25 6.97 -14.40 -5.08
C PHE A 25 6.78 -13.74 -6.43
N PHE A 26 7.69 -12.86 -6.77
CA PHE A 26 7.61 -12.05 -7.99
C PHE A 26 8.91 -12.19 -8.77
N LYS A 27 8.83 -12.07 -10.09
CA LYS A 27 10.00 -12.18 -10.93
C LYS A 27 10.91 -10.97 -10.87
N THR A 28 10.33 -9.80 -10.64
CA THR A 28 11.12 -8.58 -10.55
C THR A 28 10.82 -7.86 -9.26
N LYS A 29 11.79 -7.06 -8.82
CA LYS A 29 11.63 -6.23 -7.65
C LYS A 29 10.52 -5.20 -7.85
N GLU A 30 10.42 -4.67 -9.07
CA GLU A 30 9.39 -3.68 -9.40
C GLU A 30 7.99 -4.25 -9.21
N GLU A 31 7.78 -5.47 -9.69
CA GLU A 31 6.48 -6.12 -9.52
C GLU A 31 6.14 -6.31 -8.05
N LEU A 32 7.12 -6.74 -7.27
CA LEU A 32 6.93 -6.93 -5.84
C LEU A 32 6.55 -5.64 -5.14
N ILE A 33 7.27 -4.57 -5.41
CA ILE A 33 7.02 -3.30 -4.74
C ILE A 33 5.66 -2.74 -5.17
N ARG A 34 5.32 -2.87 -6.45
CA ARG A 34 4.01 -2.42 -6.93
C ARG A 34 2.88 -3.17 -6.24
N SER A 35 3.04 -4.48 -6.08
CA SER A 35 2.04 -5.29 -5.38
C SER A 35 1.94 -4.87 -3.92
N TYR A 36 3.06 -4.63 -3.28
CA TYR A 36 3.08 -4.16 -1.89
C TYR A 36 2.33 -2.84 -1.74
N LYS A 37 2.61 -1.88 -2.64
CA LYS A 37 1.96 -0.58 -2.59
C LYS A 37 0.44 -0.72 -2.77
N THR A 38 0.05 -1.55 -3.72
CA THR A 38 -1.37 -1.80 -3.97
C THR A 38 -2.04 -2.38 -2.73
N ASP A 39 -1.42 -3.39 -2.13
CA ASP A 39 -1.98 -4.03 -0.95
C ASP A 39 -2.12 -3.05 0.21
N GLU A 40 -1.13 -2.18 0.41
CA GLU A 40 -1.18 -1.21 1.50
C GLU A 40 -2.27 -0.16 1.29
N VAL A 41 -2.42 0.32 0.06
CA VAL A 41 -3.49 1.27 -0.24
C VAL A 41 -4.85 0.60 -0.07
N MET A 42 -4.98 -0.64 -0.54
CA MET A 42 -6.21 -1.39 -0.38
C MET A 42 -6.56 -1.58 1.10
N ARG A 43 -5.57 -1.84 1.93
CA ARG A 43 -5.78 -1.98 3.37
C ARG A 43 -6.36 -0.70 3.95
N ILE A 44 -5.77 0.44 3.61
CA ILE A 44 -6.24 1.74 4.11
C ILE A 44 -7.67 2.01 3.63
N ILE A 45 -7.94 1.77 2.34
CA ILE A 45 -9.29 1.97 1.80
C ILE A 45 -10.28 1.06 2.49
N SER A 46 -9.92 -0.20 2.72
CA SER A 46 -10.80 -1.14 3.41
C SER A 46 -11.13 -0.66 4.82
N GLU A 47 -10.15 -0.12 5.53
CA GLU A 47 -10.38 0.42 6.85
C GLU A 47 -11.31 1.62 6.80
N CYS A 48 -11.16 2.47 5.78
CA CYS A 48 -12.03 3.63 5.62
C CYS A 48 -13.47 3.22 5.36
N VAL A 49 -13.66 2.13 4.63
CA VAL A 49 -15.00 1.63 4.32
C VAL A 49 -15.62 0.95 5.52
N SER A 50 -14.85 0.13 6.22
CA SER A 50 -15.40 -0.69 7.32
C SER A 50 -15.93 0.16 8.46
N THR A 51 -15.43 1.39 8.63
CA THR A 51 -15.87 2.24 9.73
C THR A 51 -17.22 2.91 9.47
N VAL A 52 -17.78 2.77 8.26
CA VAL A 52 -19.08 3.36 7.94
C VAL A 52 -20.14 2.30 7.69
N PHE A 53 -19.93 1.12 8.23
CA PHE A 53 -20.85 0.00 8.08
C PHE A 53 -22.15 0.29 8.82
N ASP A 54 -23.27 -0.12 8.25
CA ASP A 54 -24.59 -0.02 8.88
C ASP A 54 -25.20 1.38 8.88
N TYR A 55 -24.64 2.30 8.13
CA TYR A 55 -25.21 3.64 8.07
C TYR A 55 -26.07 3.81 6.83
N ASP A 56 -26.85 4.89 6.85
CA ASP A 56 -27.69 5.26 5.75
C ASP A 56 -26.87 5.39 4.48
N GLN A 57 -27.34 4.77 3.41
CA GLN A 57 -26.58 4.74 2.16
C GLN A 57 -26.38 6.13 1.55
N GLU A 58 -27.25 7.06 1.87
CA GLU A 58 -27.14 8.41 1.33
C GLU A 58 -25.83 9.09 1.71
N PHE A 59 -25.29 8.75 2.89
CA PHE A 59 -24.08 9.40 3.39
C PHE A 59 -22.85 8.51 3.30
N TYR A 60 -23.02 7.35 2.72
CA TYR A 60 -21.95 6.35 2.72
C TYR A 60 -20.72 6.84 1.97
N THR A 61 -20.94 7.33 0.75
CA THR A 61 -19.83 7.80 -0.08
C THR A 61 -19.12 8.98 0.54
N ASP A 62 -19.87 9.92 1.11
CA ASP A 62 -19.27 11.08 1.76
C ASP A 62 -18.41 10.68 2.95
N ARG A 63 -18.86 9.73 3.74
CA ARG A 63 -18.09 9.27 4.88
C ARG A 63 -16.83 8.55 4.46
N ILE A 64 -16.92 7.73 3.44
CA ILE A 64 -15.77 7.04 2.91
C ILE A 64 -14.75 8.05 2.40
N ALA A 65 -15.21 9.03 1.62
CA ALA A 65 -14.32 10.05 1.08
C ALA A 65 -13.65 10.83 2.20
N SER A 66 -14.39 11.19 3.23
CA SER A 66 -13.84 11.91 4.37
C SER A 66 -12.77 11.09 5.08
N ASN A 67 -13.03 9.79 5.28
CA ASN A 67 -12.06 8.92 5.92
C ASN A 67 -10.79 8.78 5.09
N ILE A 68 -10.94 8.68 3.77
CA ILE A 68 -9.79 8.61 2.87
C ILE A 68 -8.97 9.88 2.96
N LEU A 69 -9.64 11.04 2.97
CA LEU A 69 -8.93 12.29 3.08
C LEU A 69 -8.13 12.40 4.39
N LYS A 70 -8.67 11.88 5.48
CA LYS A 70 -7.97 11.88 6.76
C LYS A 70 -6.70 11.02 6.73
N ARG A 71 -6.69 10.01 5.87
CA ARG A 71 -5.56 9.10 5.74
C ARG A 71 -4.72 9.38 4.50
N MET A 72 -4.98 10.51 3.84
CA MET A 72 -4.30 10.82 2.57
C MET A 72 -2.79 10.94 2.74
N ALA A 73 -2.32 11.46 3.87
CA ALA A 73 -0.89 11.57 4.10
C ALA A 73 -0.22 10.18 4.07
N GLU A 74 -0.87 9.18 4.66
CA GLU A 74 -0.34 7.82 4.62
C GLU A 74 -0.31 7.27 3.20
N ILE A 75 -1.39 7.51 2.45
CA ILE A 75 -1.48 7.04 1.06
C ILE A 75 -0.39 7.68 0.22
N ILE A 76 -0.18 8.98 0.40
CA ILE A 76 0.85 9.69 -0.36
C ILE A 76 2.23 9.12 -0.05
N GLU A 77 2.52 8.82 1.21
CA GLU A 77 3.81 8.25 1.57
C GLU A 77 4.02 6.88 0.93
N ILE A 78 2.96 6.07 0.88
CA ILE A 78 3.03 4.77 0.20
C ILE A 78 3.31 4.98 -1.28
N CYS A 79 2.62 5.94 -1.91
CA CYS A 79 2.81 6.20 -3.33
C CYS A 79 4.21 6.66 -3.67
N LYS A 80 4.92 7.24 -2.70
CA LYS A 80 6.29 7.70 -2.93
C LYS A 80 7.32 6.58 -2.89
N ILE A 81 6.94 5.38 -2.50
CA ILE A 81 7.87 4.25 -2.51
C ILE A 81 8.29 3.98 -3.95
N GLU A 82 9.58 4.01 -4.20
CA GLU A 82 10.10 3.85 -5.54
C GLU A 82 10.13 2.38 -5.92
N GLU A 83 9.66 2.09 -7.13
CA GLU A 83 9.58 0.72 -7.63
C GLU A 83 10.90 0.27 -8.26
N GLY A 84 11.67 1.20 -8.77
CA GLY A 84 12.90 0.87 -9.46
C GLY A 84 14.05 0.57 -8.54
N GLU A 85 15.14 0.11 -9.16
CA GLU A 85 16.38 -0.16 -8.45
C GLU A 85 16.93 1.13 -7.86
N GLU A 86 17.39 1.01 -6.64
CA GLU A 86 18.09 2.11 -6.03
C GLU A 86 19.53 2.17 -6.53
N LYS A 87 19.99 3.35 -6.80
CA LYS A 87 21.36 3.51 -7.28
C LYS A 87 22.24 4.18 -6.27
#